data_8010fbc9fbbafc77312be2332f76d758
#
_entry.id   8010fbc9fbbafc77312be2332f76d758
#
_cell.length_a   1.000
_cell.length_b   1.000
_cell.length_c   1.000
_cell.angle_alpha   90.00
_cell.angle_beta   90.00
_cell.angle_gamma   90.00
#
_symmetry.space_group_name_H-M   'P 1'
#
loop_
_entity.id
_entity.type
_entity.pdbx_description
1 polymer ?
#
loop_
_entity_poly.entity_id
_entity_poly.type
_entity_poly.pdbx_seq_one_letter_code
_entity_poly.pdbx_strand_id
1 'polypeptide(L)'
;MHRRKLLQWGLGAFGAGLLPLAAARADDDIIGAILQGQHPSAPPVPPQPALRPTPMAAPVPVETRWVHLHNIHTGEKLEAVYWENGDYVPDAVQALNKVLRDYRNDQVHPMDPGLYDILGQIQARTEAKSPFQVISGYRSPATNKMLANRSGEVAKHSLHMEGKAMDIYLEDVALEHVRAAALDLGMGGVGYYPQSRFVHVDVGRVRQWKGA
;
A
#
# COMPACT_ATOMS: atom_id res chain seq x y z
N MET A 1 49.40 -15.17 -10.25
CA MET A 1 50.13 -15.19 -8.96
C MET A 1 49.13 -15.02 -7.81
N HIS A 2 48.99 -16.08 -7.14
CA HIS A 2 48.46 -16.46 -5.87
C HIS A 2 48.57 -15.45 -4.74
N ARG A 3 47.49 -15.34 -3.92
CA ARG A 3 47.57 -15.50 -2.46
C ARG A 3 46.19 -15.67 -1.82
N ARG A 4 45.89 -16.93 -1.49
CA ARG A 4 44.86 -17.35 -0.54
C ARG A 4 45.31 -16.94 0.87
N LYS A 5 44.43 -16.35 1.69
CA LYS A 5 44.63 -16.26 3.14
C LYS A 5 43.63 -17.18 3.82
N LEU A 6 44.13 -18.22 4.47
CA LEU A 6 43.43 -19.07 5.42
C LEU A 6 43.12 -18.27 6.69
N LEU A 7 41.93 -18.35 7.17
CA LEU A 7 41.55 -17.94 8.53
C LEU A 7 41.51 -19.21 9.42
N GLN A 8 42.36 -19.21 10.43
CA GLN A 8 42.47 -20.24 11.46
C GLN A 8 41.27 -20.08 12.44
N TRP A 9 40.64 -21.20 12.73
CA TRP A 9 39.61 -21.35 13.78
C TRP A 9 40.32 -21.59 15.12
N GLY A 10 40.07 -20.69 16.11
CA GLY A 10 40.47 -20.90 17.48
C GLY A 10 39.41 -21.73 18.23
N LEU A 11 39.80 -22.90 18.71
CA LEU A 11 39.03 -23.69 19.65
C LEU A 11 39.12 -23.05 21.05
N GLY A 12 37.97 -22.52 21.53
CA GLY A 12 37.78 -22.15 22.93
C GLY A 12 37.23 -23.34 23.71
N ALA A 13 37.99 -23.84 24.65
CA ALA A 13 37.61 -24.92 25.57
C ALA A 13 36.61 -24.39 26.61
N PHE A 14 35.40 -24.92 26.63
CA PHE A 14 34.43 -24.69 27.70
C PHE A 14 34.69 -25.73 28.81
N GLY A 15 35.12 -25.25 29.98
CA GLY A 15 35.19 -26.03 31.21
C GLY A 15 33.79 -26.36 31.72
N ALA A 16 33.53 -27.67 31.83
CA ALA A 16 32.33 -28.19 32.46
C ALA A 16 32.47 -28.09 33.98
N GLY A 17 31.78 -27.12 34.59
CA GLY A 17 31.55 -27.07 36.02
C GLY A 17 30.45 -28.06 36.43
N LEU A 18 30.80 -29.17 37.05
CA LEU A 18 29.89 -30.10 37.70
C LEU A 18 29.31 -29.45 38.96
N LEU A 19 28.02 -29.08 38.92
CA LEU A 19 27.23 -28.76 40.12
C LEU A 19 26.78 -30.09 40.76
N PRO A 20 26.87 -30.21 42.12
CA PRO A 20 26.40 -31.44 42.79
C PRO A 20 24.86 -31.51 42.67
N LEU A 21 24.40 -32.65 42.20
CA LEU A 21 23.01 -33.04 42.18
C LEU A 21 22.57 -33.28 43.64
N ALA A 22 21.91 -32.32 44.27
CA ALA A 22 21.21 -32.53 45.55
C ALA A 22 20.04 -33.50 45.28
N ALA A 23 20.18 -34.75 45.77
CA ALA A 23 19.10 -35.72 45.78
C ALA A 23 17.96 -35.20 46.66
N ALA A 24 16.88 -34.74 46.09
CA ALA A 24 15.63 -34.51 46.78
C ALA A 24 15.11 -35.88 47.23
N ARG A 25 15.14 -36.13 48.53
CA ARG A 25 14.38 -37.23 49.13
C ARG A 25 12.91 -36.90 48.91
N ALA A 26 12.25 -37.76 48.15
CA ALA A 26 10.80 -37.76 48.04
C ALA A 26 10.25 -38.12 49.43
N ASP A 27 9.46 -37.23 50.01
CA ASP A 27 8.71 -37.53 51.23
C ASP A 27 7.59 -38.51 50.85
N ASP A 28 7.83 -39.80 51.20
CA ASP A 28 6.84 -40.86 51.05
C ASP A 28 5.58 -40.68 51.93
N ASP A 29 5.56 -39.66 52.80
CA ASP A 29 4.45 -39.36 53.72
C ASP A 29 3.22 -38.75 53.06
N ILE A 30 3.35 -38.13 51.92
CA ILE A 30 2.19 -37.48 51.25
C ILE A 30 1.22 -38.53 50.65
N ILE A 31 1.74 -39.61 50.14
CA ILE A 31 0.91 -40.67 49.57
C ILE A 31 0.15 -41.45 50.69
N GLY A 32 0.76 -41.62 51.84
CA GLY A 32 0.12 -42.20 53.01
C GLY A 32 -1.05 -41.38 53.55
N ALA A 33 -0.94 -40.07 53.56
CA ALA A 33 -1.98 -39.13 54.04
C ALA A 33 -3.20 -39.11 53.10
N ILE A 34 -3.00 -39.22 51.79
CA ILE A 34 -4.08 -39.25 50.78
C ILE A 34 -4.91 -40.53 50.90
N LEU A 35 -4.28 -41.65 51.19
CA LEU A 35 -4.95 -42.97 51.34
C LEU A 35 -5.77 -43.06 52.62
N GLN A 36 -5.53 -42.21 53.61
CA GLN A 36 -6.28 -42.13 54.89
C GLN A 36 -7.38 -41.06 54.89
N GLY A 37 -7.68 -40.43 53.75
CA GLY A 37 -8.76 -39.45 53.62
C GLY A 37 -8.50 -38.11 54.34
N GLN A 38 -7.27 -37.87 54.77
CA GLN A 38 -6.87 -36.59 55.36
C GLN A 38 -6.34 -35.66 54.27
N HIS A 39 -7.22 -34.80 53.77
CA HIS A 39 -6.78 -33.74 52.86
C HIS A 39 -6.10 -32.63 53.67
N PRO A 40 -4.80 -32.35 53.48
CA PRO A 40 -4.19 -31.19 54.10
C PRO A 40 -4.94 -29.93 53.64
N SER A 41 -5.46 -29.17 54.56
CA SER A 41 -6.09 -27.87 54.28
C SER A 41 -5.08 -26.96 53.59
N ALA A 42 -5.36 -26.59 52.37
CA ALA A 42 -4.51 -25.67 51.64
C ALA A 42 -4.38 -24.33 52.47
N PRO A 43 -3.20 -23.78 52.57
CA PRO A 43 -3.03 -22.48 53.27
C PRO A 43 -3.92 -21.44 52.63
N PRO A 44 -4.48 -20.50 53.41
CA PRO A 44 -5.32 -19.45 52.86
C PRO A 44 -4.56 -18.61 51.81
N VAL A 45 -5.08 -18.63 50.59
CA VAL A 45 -4.53 -17.83 49.48
C VAL A 45 -4.70 -16.37 49.85
N PRO A 46 -3.65 -15.54 49.92
CA PRO A 46 -3.78 -14.13 50.21
C PRO A 46 -4.67 -13.50 49.16
N PRO A 47 -5.53 -12.52 49.51
CA PRO A 47 -6.40 -11.85 48.56
C PRO A 47 -5.56 -11.23 47.46
N GLN A 48 -5.76 -11.74 46.23
CA GLN A 48 -5.13 -11.15 45.06
C GLN A 48 -5.70 -9.74 44.88
N PRO A 49 -4.84 -8.71 44.66
CA PRO A 49 -5.33 -7.38 44.31
C PRO A 49 -6.24 -7.51 43.07
N ALA A 50 -7.46 -7.01 43.20
CA ALA A 50 -8.37 -6.95 42.05
C ALA A 50 -7.64 -6.29 40.87
N LEU A 51 -7.48 -7.04 39.76
CA LEU A 51 -6.93 -6.48 38.53
C LEU A 51 -7.83 -5.30 38.11
N ARG A 52 -7.33 -4.10 38.29
CA ARG A 52 -8.02 -2.92 37.75
C ARG A 52 -8.06 -3.11 36.25
N PRO A 53 -9.25 -3.01 35.61
CA PRO A 53 -9.30 -3.07 34.15
C PRO A 53 -8.40 -1.96 33.61
N THR A 54 -7.39 -2.35 32.85
CA THR A 54 -6.55 -1.39 32.12
C THR A 54 -7.46 -0.62 31.20
N PRO A 55 -7.50 0.71 31.22
CA PRO A 55 -8.30 1.47 30.26
C PRO A 55 -7.90 1.00 28.86
N MET A 56 -8.88 0.52 28.11
CA MET A 56 -8.66 0.20 26.70
C MET A 56 -8.22 1.51 26.02
N ALA A 57 -7.00 1.53 25.46
CA ALA A 57 -6.51 2.67 24.73
C ALA A 57 -7.54 3.03 23.65
N ALA A 58 -7.86 4.32 23.55
CA ALA A 58 -8.74 4.78 22.48
C ALA A 58 -8.16 4.33 21.13
N PRO A 59 -9.01 3.89 20.19
CA PRO A 59 -8.52 3.47 18.87
C PRO A 59 -7.73 4.61 18.24
N VAL A 60 -6.50 4.34 17.85
CA VAL A 60 -5.67 5.31 17.12
C VAL A 60 -6.37 5.52 15.76
N PRO A 61 -6.60 6.78 15.34
CA PRO A 61 -7.18 7.04 14.04
C PRO A 61 -6.33 6.38 12.96
N VAL A 62 -6.92 5.51 12.14
CA VAL A 62 -6.28 4.89 11.01
C VAL A 62 -6.16 5.93 9.90
N GLU A 63 -4.95 6.28 9.50
CA GLU A 63 -4.75 7.15 8.33
C GLU A 63 -4.99 6.35 7.07
N THR A 64 -5.99 6.73 6.29
CA THR A 64 -6.34 6.09 5.02
C THR A 64 -6.34 7.09 3.89
N ARG A 65 -5.95 6.63 2.67
CA ARG A 65 -6.13 7.39 1.44
C ARG A 65 -6.94 6.52 0.47
N TRP A 66 -7.87 7.14 -0.18
CA TRP A 66 -8.79 6.48 -1.10
C TRP A 66 -8.90 7.25 -2.41
N VAL A 67 -9.35 6.55 -3.44
CA VAL A 67 -9.62 7.12 -4.76
C VAL A 67 -10.88 6.49 -5.32
N HIS A 68 -11.68 7.29 -6.05
CA HIS A 68 -12.87 6.84 -6.74
C HIS A 68 -12.68 7.06 -8.25
N LEU A 69 -12.67 5.97 -9.01
CA LEU A 69 -12.47 5.95 -10.46
C LEU A 69 -13.73 5.50 -11.19
N HIS A 70 -13.96 6.06 -12.36
CA HIS A 70 -14.92 5.59 -13.35
C HIS A 70 -14.22 5.53 -14.72
N ASN A 71 -14.00 4.32 -15.22
CA ASN A 71 -13.50 4.14 -16.58
C ASN A 71 -14.63 4.34 -17.57
N ILE A 72 -14.61 5.44 -18.32
CA ILE A 72 -15.70 5.83 -19.21
C ILE A 72 -15.89 4.90 -20.42
N HIS A 73 -14.87 4.08 -20.73
CA HIS A 73 -14.93 3.15 -21.89
C HIS A 73 -15.50 1.78 -21.52
N THR A 74 -15.25 1.33 -20.27
CA THR A 74 -15.74 0.03 -19.79
C THR A 74 -16.97 0.17 -18.90
N GLY A 75 -17.26 1.38 -18.39
CA GLY A 75 -18.31 1.64 -17.43
C GLY A 75 -17.99 1.17 -16.00
N GLU A 76 -16.80 0.62 -15.78
CA GLU A 76 -16.39 0.13 -14.46
C GLU A 76 -16.15 1.30 -13.49
N LYS A 77 -16.70 1.16 -12.29
CA LYS A 77 -16.50 2.09 -11.19
C LYS A 77 -15.85 1.36 -10.02
N LEU A 78 -14.90 2.01 -9.38
CA LEU A 78 -14.21 1.47 -8.22
C LEU A 78 -13.87 2.59 -7.24
N GLU A 79 -14.32 2.45 -6.00
CA GLU A 79 -13.81 3.21 -4.86
C GLU A 79 -12.93 2.28 -4.04
N ALA A 80 -11.70 2.68 -3.77
CA ALA A 80 -10.73 1.85 -3.09
C ALA A 80 -9.85 2.64 -2.15
N VAL A 81 -9.66 2.13 -0.92
CA VAL A 81 -8.61 2.57 -0.01
C VAL A 81 -7.32 1.95 -0.52
N TYR A 82 -6.47 2.75 -1.14
CA TYR A 82 -5.21 2.27 -1.74
C TYR A 82 -4.01 2.38 -0.81
N TRP A 83 -4.13 3.13 0.28
CA TRP A 83 -3.09 3.32 1.27
C TRP A 83 -3.68 3.35 2.68
N GLU A 84 -3.05 2.62 3.61
CA GLU A 84 -3.51 2.51 4.99
C GLU A 84 -2.31 2.26 5.92
N ASN A 85 -2.26 2.98 7.05
CA ASN A 85 -1.26 2.80 8.11
C ASN A 85 0.21 2.85 7.64
N GLY A 86 0.53 3.63 6.62
CA GLY A 86 1.91 3.79 6.12
C GLY A 86 2.24 2.98 4.87
N ASP A 87 1.36 2.06 4.44
CA ASP A 87 1.62 1.16 3.32
C ASP A 87 0.53 1.20 2.24
N TYR A 88 0.90 0.89 1.01
CA TYR A 88 -0.08 0.64 -0.04
C TYR A 88 -0.79 -0.70 0.18
N VAL A 89 -2.11 -0.73 -0.03
CA VAL A 89 -2.95 -1.92 0.09
C VAL A 89 -2.88 -2.73 -1.21
N PRO A 90 -2.20 -3.91 -1.25
CA PRO A 90 -1.89 -4.61 -2.49
C PRO A 90 -3.12 -4.99 -3.31
N ASP A 91 -4.17 -5.48 -2.65
CA ASP A 91 -5.41 -5.91 -3.32
C ASP A 91 -6.15 -4.73 -3.94
N ALA A 92 -6.17 -3.58 -3.26
CA ALA A 92 -6.76 -2.35 -3.79
C ALA A 92 -5.97 -1.84 -5.01
N VAL A 93 -4.63 -1.83 -4.93
CA VAL A 93 -3.76 -1.46 -6.06
C VAL A 93 -3.98 -2.40 -7.24
N GLN A 94 -4.11 -3.70 -7.02
CA GLN A 94 -4.39 -4.67 -8.07
C GLN A 94 -5.77 -4.42 -8.72
N ALA A 95 -6.79 -4.13 -7.93
CA ALA A 95 -8.13 -3.80 -8.43
C ALA A 95 -8.12 -2.51 -9.27
N LEU A 96 -7.39 -1.49 -8.81
CA LEU A 96 -7.19 -0.24 -9.54
C LEU A 96 -6.46 -0.47 -10.87
N ASN A 97 -5.40 -1.28 -10.89
CA ASN A 97 -4.70 -1.66 -12.13
C ASN A 97 -5.64 -2.31 -13.15
N LYS A 98 -6.60 -3.13 -12.68
CA LYS A 98 -7.59 -3.76 -13.55
C LYS A 98 -8.55 -2.73 -14.18
N VAL A 99 -9.04 -1.77 -13.40
CA VAL A 99 -9.90 -0.69 -13.92
C VAL A 99 -9.14 0.20 -14.91
N LEU A 100 -7.83 0.38 -14.69
CA LEU A 100 -6.96 1.24 -15.50
C LEU A 100 -6.29 0.52 -16.68
N ARG A 101 -6.65 -0.73 -16.95
CA ARG A 101 -6.09 -1.50 -18.06
C ARG A 101 -6.33 -0.86 -19.43
N ASP A 102 -5.58 -1.31 -20.40
CA ASP A 102 -5.85 -0.96 -21.81
C ASP A 102 -7.18 -1.58 -22.26
N TYR A 103 -8.26 -0.80 -22.24
CA TYR A 103 -9.60 -1.26 -22.55
C TYR A 103 -9.78 -1.79 -24.00
N ARG A 104 -8.82 -1.54 -24.90
CA ARG A 104 -8.88 -1.96 -26.28
C ARG A 104 -8.44 -3.41 -26.49
N ASN A 105 -7.63 -3.93 -25.57
CA ASN A 105 -7.11 -5.31 -25.65
C ASN A 105 -7.08 -6.03 -24.31
N ASP A 106 -7.69 -5.43 -23.26
CA ASP A 106 -7.80 -5.94 -21.90
C ASP A 106 -6.45 -6.22 -21.20
N GLN A 107 -5.34 -5.67 -21.72
CA GLN A 107 -4.06 -5.81 -21.06
C GLN A 107 -3.99 -5.01 -19.76
N VAL A 108 -3.79 -5.74 -18.65
CA VAL A 108 -3.52 -5.17 -17.33
C VAL A 108 -2.02 -4.96 -17.17
N HIS A 109 -1.63 -3.82 -16.62
CA HIS A 109 -0.25 -3.49 -16.29
C HIS A 109 -0.20 -2.83 -14.91
N PRO A 110 0.84 -3.06 -14.10
CA PRO A 110 1.01 -2.32 -12.85
C PRO A 110 1.07 -0.82 -13.10
N MET A 111 0.22 -0.07 -12.41
CA MET A 111 0.29 1.39 -12.40
C MET A 111 1.15 1.84 -11.25
N ASP A 112 1.90 2.92 -11.45
CA ASP A 112 2.69 3.54 -10.38
C ASP A 112 1.75 4.09 -9.30
N PRO A 113 1.84 3.63 -8.04
CA PRO A 113 0.93 4.06 -6.98
C PRO A 113 0.99 5.56 -6.67
N GLY A 114 2.07 6.25 -7.01
CA GLY A 114 2.17 7.71 -6.93
C GLY A 114 1.10 8.44 -7.74
N LEU A 115 0.53 7.80 -8.78
CA LEU A 115 -0.63 8.34 -9.49
C LEU A 115 -1.85 8.47 -8.59
N TYR A 116 -2.09 7.50 -7.73
CA TYR A 116 -3.21 7.53 -6.78
C TYR A 116 -3.01 8.64 -5.74
N ASP A 117 -1.76 8.87 -5.30
CA ASP A 117 -1.43 10.00 -4.42
C ASP A 117 -1.69 11.36 -5.10
N ILE A 118 -1.35 11.48 -6.39
CA ILE A 118 -1.69 12.69 -7.18
C ILE A 118 -3.20 12.88 -7.22
N LEU A 119 -3.97 11.84 -7.56
CA LEU A 119 -5.43 11.93 -7.65
C LEU A 119 -6.06 12.29 -6.29
N GLY A 120 -5.67 11.62 -5.22
CA GLY A 120 -6.18 11.91 -3.87
C GLY A 120 -5.92 13.36 -3.45
N GLN A 121 -4.74 13.89 -3.78
CA GLN A 121 -4.41 15.29 -3.49
C GLN A 121 -5.14 16.29 -4.40
N ILE A 122 -5.38 15.97 -5.68
CA ILE A 122 -6.24 16.78 -6.56
C ILE A 122 -7.66 16.82 -5.98
N GLN A 123 -8.22 15.67 -5.60
CA GLN A 123 -9.55 15.58 -5.01
C GLN A 123 -9.68 16.43 -3.75
N ALA A 124 -8.69 16.35 -2.84
CA ALA A 124 -8.68 17.14 -1.62
C ALA A 124 -8.63 18.66 -1.89
N ARG A 125 -7.84 19.12 -2.88
CA ARG A 125 -7.71 20.54 -3.25
C ARG A 125 -8.93 21.09 -3.97
N THR A 126 -9.61 20.26 -4.73
CA THR A 126 -10.79 20.67 -5.51
C THR A 126 -12.10 20.40 -4.78
N GLU A 127 -12.06 19.73 -3.62
CA GLU A 127 -13.24 19.28 -2.85
C GLU A 127 -14.23 18.46 -3.68
N ALA A 128 -13.72 17.80 -4.74
CA ALA A 128 -14.53 17.01 -5.68
C ALA A 128 -15.28 15.89 -4.99
N LYS A 129 -16.54 15.68 -5.42
CA LYS A 129 -17.41 14.60 -4.93
C LYS A 129 -17.62 13.51 -5.99
N SER A 130 -17.47 13.87 -7.27
CA SER A 130 -17.59 12.91 -8.37
C SER A 130 -16.36 12.01 -8.46
N PRO A 131 -16.49 10.79 -9.03
CA PRO A 131 -15.35 9.95 -9.36
C PRO A 131 -14.50 10.63 -10.45
N PHE A 132 -13.20 10.35 -10.44
CA PHE A 132 -12.36 10.67 -11.59
C PHE A 132 -12.81 9.88 -12.80
N GLN A 133 -13.21 10.60 -13.84
CA GLN A 133 -13.53 10.02 -15.13
C GLN A 133 -12.21 9.69 -15.84
N VAL A 134 -11.95 8.42 -16.05
CA VAL A 134 -10.70 7.94 -16.68
C VAL A 134 -10.91 7.78 -18.18
N ILE A 135 -10.21 8.61 -18.96
CA ILE A 135 -10.15 8.53 -20.43
C ILE A 135 -9.07 7.53 -20.86
N SER A 136 -7.92 7.52 -20.15
CA SER A 136 -6.82 6.62 -20.44
C SER A 136 -6.02 6.35 -19.16
N GLY A 137 -5.84 5.07 -18.82
CA GLY A 137 -4.87 4.59 -17.85
C GLY A 137 -3.68 4.00 -18.58
N TYR A 138 -3.41 2.70 -18.37
CA TYR A 138 -2.41 1.96 -19.12
C TYR A 138 -2.74 1.91 -20.60
N ARG A 139 -1.71 2.02 -21.43
CA ARG A 139 -1.80 1.94 -22.88
C ARG A 139 -0.72 0.99 -23.38
N SER A 140 -1.11 -0.15 -23.92
CA SER A 140 -0.17 -1.11 -24.46
C SER A 140 0.66 -0.50 -25.62
N PRO A 141 1.87 -1.01 -25.87
CA PRO A 141 2.67 -0.55 -27.01
C PRO A 141 1.94 -0.66 -28.35
N ALA A 142 1.12 -1.70 -28.52
CA ALA A 142 0.31 -1.90 -29.73
C ALA A 142 -0.74 -0.79 -29.88
N THR A 143 -1.48 -0.50 -28.80
CA THR A 143 -2.46 0.59 -28.77
C THR A 143 -1.79 1.96 -28.96
N ASN A 144 -0.66 2.20 -28.31
CA ASN A 144 0.06 3.46 -28.47
C ASN A 144 0.53 3.68 -29.91
N LYS A 145 1.06 2.63 -30.56
CA LYS A 145 1.46 2.68 -31.96
C LYS A 145 0.27 2.96 -32.88
N MET A 146 -0.87 2.30 -32.64
CA MET A 146 -2.10 2.52 -33.41
C MET A 146 -2.57 3.98 -33.29
N LEU A 147 -2.58 4.55 -32.08
CA LEU A 147 -3.01 5.92 -31.83
C LEU A 147 -2.02 6.94 -32.42
N ALA A 148 -0.71 6.72 -32.28
CA ALA A 148 0.31 7.59 -32.86
C ALA A 148 0.24 7.64 -34.40
N ASN A 149 -0.18 6.53 -35.04
CA ASN A 149 -0.40 6.51 -36.50
C ASN A 149 -1.67 7.25 -36.94
N ARG A 150 -2.64 7.45 -36.04
CA ARG A 150 -3.92 8.13 -36.34
C ARG A 150 -3.86 9.62 -35.98
N SER A 151 -3.06 9.99 -35.02
CA SER A 151 -2.94 11.34 -34.51
C SER A 151 -1.46 11.66 -34.30
N GLY A 152 -1.00 12.78 -34.85
CA GLY A 152 0.37 13.27 -34.62
C GLY A 152 0.64 13.76 -33.19
N GLU A 153 -0.37 13.78 -32.34
CA GLU A 153 -0.29 14.28 -30.95
C GLU A 153 0.13 13.21 -29.93
N VAL A 154 0.06 11.92 -30.31
CA VAL A 154 0.43 10.82 -29.40
C VAL A 154 1.94 10.59 -29.45
N ALA A 155 2.60 10.79 -28.31
CA ALA A 155 4.03 10.55 -28.17
C ALA A 155 4.40 9.09 -28.46
N LYS A 156 5.47 8.86 -29.21
CA LYS A 156 6.02 7.50 -29.47
C LYS A 156 6.48 6.80 -28.19
N HIS A 157 7.03 7.57 -27.27
CA HIS A 157 7.43 7.14 -25.92
C HIS A 157 6.50 7.82 -24.90
N SER A 158 5.46 7.11 -24.52
CA SER A 158 4.42 7.61 -23.62
C SER A 158 4.50 6.95 -22.26
N LEU A 159 4.41 7.73 -21.19
CA LEU A 159 4.35 7.22 -19.82
C LEU A 159 3.12 6.35 -19.54
N HIS A 160 2.07 6.46 -20.36
CA HIS A 160 0.95 5.51 -20.32
C HIS A 160 1.40 4.05 -20.59
N MET A 161 2.43 3.84 -21.43
CA MET A 161 2.95 2.50 -21.71
C MET A 161 3.75 1.91 -20.54
N GLU A 162 4.16 2.76 -19.60
CA GLU A 162 4.90 2.37 -18.41
C GLU A 162 4.01 2.29 -17.15
N GLY A 163 2.69 2.50 -17.30
CA GLY A 163 1.78 2.60 -16.16
C GLY A 163 2.01 3.85 -15.29
N LYS A 164 2.61 4.89 -15.84
CA LYS A 164 3.02 6.10 -15.10
C LYS A 164 2.23 7.35 -15.43
N ALA A 165 1.14 7.24 -16.17
CA ALA A 165 0.31 8.37 -16.58
C ALA A 165 -1.17 8.02 -16.62
N MET A 166 -2.01 9.03 -16.44
CA MET A 166 -3.47 8.97 -16.59
C MET A 166 -4.00 10.24 -17.27
N ASP A 167 -5.04 10.06 -18.10
CA ASP A 167 -5.85 11.13 -18.66
C ASP A 167 -7.19 11.14 -17.94
N ILE A 168 -7.52 12.25 -17.24
CA ILE A 168 -8.67 12.33 -16.33
C ILE A 168 -9.43 13.65 -16.46
N TYR A 169 -10.69 13.61 -16.00
CA TYR A 169 -11.46 14.80 -15.66
C TYR A 169 -12.39 14.52 -14.47
N LEU A 170 -13.03 15.55 -13.93
CA LEU A 170 -14.06 15.48 -12.89
C LEU A 170 -15.34 16.12 -13.45
N GLU A 171 -16.52 15.57 -13.12
CA GLU A 171 -17.78 16.10 -13.63
C GLU A 171 -18.24 17.36 -12.89
N ASP A 172 -17.86 17.46 -11.61
CA ASP A 172 -18.26 18.54 -10.70
C ASP A 172 -17.20 19.64 -10.53
N VAL A 173 -16.06 19.54 -11.24
CA VAL A 173 -14.94 20.52 -11.18
C VAL A 173 -14.55 20.98 -12.57
N ALA A 174 -14.44 22.29 -12.75
CA ALA A 174 -13.95 22.86 -14.01
C ALA A 174 -12.55 22.33 -14.34
N LEU A 175 -12.31 22.01 -15.61
CA LEU A 175 -11.06 21.41 -16.08
C LEU A 175 -9.82 22.25 -15.72
N GLU A 176 -9.96 23.56 -15.75
CA GLU A 176 -8.93 24.52 -15.35
C GLU A 176 -8.54 24.39 -13.88
N HIS A 177 -9.52 24.11 -13.02
CA HIS A 177 -9.27 23.89 -11.58
C HIS A 177 -8.58 22.55 -11.32
N VAL A 178 -8.95 21.49 -12.04
CA VAL A 178 -8.25 20.21 -12.01
C VAL A 178 -6.79 20.40 -12.42
N ARG A 179 -6.55 21.13 -13.53
CA ARG A 179 -5.20 21.47 -13.98
C ARG A 179 -4.43 22.28 -12.95
N ALA A 180 -5.04 23.32 -12.40
CA ALA A 180 -4.39 24.18 -11.40
C ALA A 180 -3.97 23.37 -10.16
N ALA A 181 -4.87 22.54 -9.65
CA ALA A 181 -4.58 21.65 -8.53
C ALA A 181 -3.42 20.70 -8.84
N ALA A 182 -3.41 20.08 -10.03
CA ALA A 182 -2.32 19.18 -10.45
C ALA A 182 -0.96 19.90 -10.58
N LEU A 183 -0.95 21.11 -11.10
CA LEU A 183 0.27 21.93 -11.23
C LEU A 183 0.82 22.36 -9.86
N ASP A 184 -0.07 22.75 -8.94
CA ASP A 184 0.31 23.17 -7.59
C ASP A 184 0.95 22.04 -6.77
N LEU A 185 0.64 20.80 -7.07
CA LEU A 185 1.28 19.63 -6.45
C LEU A 185 2.76 19.53 -6.78
N GLY A 186 3.16 19.86 -8.01
CA GLY A 186 4.54 19.72 -8.45
C GLY A 186 5.06 18.26 -8.42
N MET A 187 4.18 17.26 -8.48
CA MET A 187 4.53 15.84 -8.33
C MET A 187 4.88 15.16 -9.65
N GLY A 188 4.70 15.82 -10.80
CA GLY A 188 4.98 15.22 -12.10
C GLY A 188 4.59 16.10 -13.27
N GLY A 189 4.39 15.49 -14.44
CA GLY A 189 3.96 16.18 -15.65
C GLY A 189 2.46 16.46 -15.65
N VAL A 190 2.07 17.62 -16.16
CA VAL A 190 0.66 18.03 -16.32
C VAL A 190 0.43 18.53 -17.75
N GLY A 191 -0.42 17.82 -18.48
CA GLY A 191 -0.88 18.19 -19.82
C GLY A 191 -2.32 18.69 -19.77
N TYR A 192 -2.60 19.79 -20.47
CA TYR A 192 -3.94 20.36 -20.53
C TYR A 192 -4.52 20.24 -21.93
N TYR A 193 -5.64 19.56 -22.06
CA TYR A 193 -6.30 19.26 -23.34
C TYR A 193 -7.74 19.79 -23.33
N PRO A 194 -7.95 21.10 -23.53
CA PRO A 194 -9.26 21.72 -23.38
C PRO A 194 -10.29 21.26 -24.43
N GLN A 195 -9.87 21.01 -25.67
CA GLN A 195 -10.78 20.54 -26.73
C GLN A 195 -11.20 19.09 -26.48
N SER A 196 -10.27 18.25 -26.04
CA SER A 196 -10.52 16.85 -25.68
C SER A 196 -11.07 16.68 -24.26
N ARG A 197 -11.15 17.79 -23.49
CA ARG A 197 -11.74 17.86 -22.15
C ARG A 197 -11.11 16.95 -21.11
N PHE A 198 -9.78 16.91 -21.06
CA PHE A 198 -9.06 16.17 -20.01
C PHE A 198 -7.78 16.87 -19.55
N VAL A 199 -7.31 16.47 -18.39
CA VAL A 199 -5.98 16.77 -17.87
C VAL A 199 -5.19 15.47 -17.84
N HIS A 200 -4.00 15.50 -18.45
CA HIS A 200 -3.01 14.44 -18.28
C HIS A 200 -2.23 14.69 -17.00
N VAL A 201 -2.02 13.65 -16.22
CA VAL A 201 -1.14 13.64 -15.04
C VAL A 201 -0.18 12.47 -15.13
N ASP A 202 1.08 12.66 -14.72
CA ASP A 202 2.07 11.58 -14.68
C ASP A 202 3.05 11.76 -13.51
N VAL A 203 3.75 10.69 -13.14
CA VAL A 203 4.78 10.66 -12.07
C VAL A 203 6.20 10.88 -12.63
N GLY A 204 6.35 11.40 -13.83
CA GLY A 204 7.63 11.72 -14.42
C GLY A 204 8.20 13.04 -13.90
N ARG A 205 9.17 13.60 -14.62
CA ARG A 205 9.72 14.92 -14.28
C ARG A 205 8.64 16.00 -14.30
N VAL A 206 8.72 16.97 -13.40
CA VAL A 206 7.82 18.12 -13.36
C VAL A 206 7.93 18.92 -14.66
N ARG A 207 6.83 19.06 -15.37
CA ARG A 207 6.70 19.81 -16.62
C ARG A 207 5.23 20.09 -16.90
N GLN A 208 4.96 21.03 -17.78
CA GLN A 208 3.60 21.31 -18.25
C GLN A 208 3.56 21.58 -19.75
N TRP A 209 2.41 21.28 -20.37
CA TRP A 209 2.14 21.61 -21.77
C TRP A 209 0.64 21.76 -22.00
N LYS A 210 0.30 22.29 -23.16
CA LYS A 210 -1.08 22.38 -23.64
C LYS A 210 -1.17 21.66 -24.99
N GLY A 211 -2.11 20.74 -25.12
CA GLY A 211 -2.51 20.11 -26.37
C GLY A 211 -3.78 20.74 -26.95
N ALA A 212 -4.22 20.23 -28.06
CA ALA A 212 -5.43 20.69 -28.74
C ALA A 212 -6.70 20.29 -27.98
#